data_0cc8978bd5f873531555e47b17c7115a
#
_entry.id   0cc8978bd5f873531555e47b17c7115a
#
_cell.length_a   1.000
_cell.length_b   1.000
_cell.length_c   1.000
_cell.angle_alpha   90.00
_cell.angle_beta   90.00
_cell.angle_gamma   90.00
#
_symmetry.space_group_name_H-M   'P 1'
#
loop_
_entity.id
_entity.type
_entity.pdbx_description
1 polymer ?
#
loop_
_entity_poly.entity_id
_entity_poly.type
_entity_poly.pdbx_seq_one_letter_code
_entity_poly.pdbx_strand_id
1 'polypeptide(L)'
;NEVHIVQKSKYPWEGDVVIEVNPETTTDFSLLIRIPGWLKHPVPSDLYTYLDDNEYKPEIKINGKKVKYKVGDNGYASLSRKWSKGDKVDVLFPMNVRKVIANEKVEEDQGKVSIERGPIVYCLEWVDNDDHVLNAVIGDDIYIKDYFVEDKLNGIVQLEAEAESARRDKNNEVI
;
A
#
# COMPACT_ATOMS: atom_id res chain seq x y z
N ASN A 1 6.09 -35.74 1.91
CA ASN A 1 5.54 -34.99 3.04
C ASN A 1 4.60 -33.91 2.50
N GLU A 2 3.37 -33.94 2.94
CA GLU A 2 2.40 -32.91 2.65
C GLU A 2 2.59 -31.71 3.63
N VAL A 3 2.39 -30.51 3.13
CA VAL A 3 2.44 -29.28 3.94
C VAL A 3 1.15 -28.51 3.72
N HIS A 4 0.37 -28.35 4.76
CA HIS A 4 -0.84 -27.55 4.73
C HIS A 4 -0.55 -26.11 5.15
N ILE A 5 -0.82 -25.15 4.28
CA ILE A 5 -0.61 -23.71 4.50
C ILE A 5 -1.98 -23.04 4.59
N VAL A 6 -2.19 -22.27 5.67
CA VAL A 6 -3.39 -21.44 5.84
C VAL A 6 -2.96 -19.97 5.90
N GLN A 7 -3.50 -19.15 5.03
CA GLN A 7 -3.26 -17.69 5.03
C GLN A 7 -4.55 -16.97 5.45
N LYS A 8 -4.39 -16.01 6.39
CA LYS A 8 -5.45 -15.10 6.85
C LYS A 8 -5.00 -13.66 6.66
N SER A 9 -5.85 -12.83 6.08
CA SER A 9 -5.50 -11.44 5.77
C SER A 9 -6.75 -10.64 5.45
N LYS A 10 -6.71 -9.34 5.69
CA LYS A 10 -7.67 -8.35 5.17
C LYS A 10 -7.01 -7.46 4.11
N TYR A 11 -5.93 -7.93 3.51
CA TYR A 11 -5.29 -7.24 2.39
C TYR A 11 -6.28 -7.10 1.22
N PRO A 12 -6.39 -5.97 0.55
CA PRO A 12 -5.48 -4.83 0.56
C PRO A 12 -5.82 -3.70 1.56
N TRP A 13 -6.81 -3.87 2.42
CA TRP A 13 -7.23 -2.82 3.37
C TRP A 13 -6.32 -2.73 4.59
N GLU A 14 -5.86 -3.88 5.08
CA GLU A 14 -4.90 -3.97 6.18
C GLU A 14 -3.62 -4.66 5.69
N GLY A 15 -2.48 -4.30 6.28
CA GLY A 15 -1.18 -4.86 5.91
C GLY A 15 -0.83 -6.15 6.64
N ASP A 16 -1.67 -6.58 7.58
CA ASP A 16 -1.44 -7.77 8.39
C ASP A 16 -1.78 -9.05 7.60
N VAL A 17 -0.80 -9.94 7.50
CA VAL A 17 -0.96 -11.27 6.90
C VAL A 17 -0.42 -12.32 7.88
N VAL A 18 -1.25 -13.28 8.20
CA VAL A 18 -0.90 -14.42 9.06
C VAL A 18 -0.85 -15.69 8.22
N ILE A 19 0.27 -16.41 8.29
CA ILE A 19 0.47 -17.67 7.58
C ILE A 19 0.74 -18.76 8.62
N GLU A 20 -0.13 -19.75 8.70
CA GLU A 20 0.05 -20.94 9.52
C GLU A 20 0.66 -22.06 8.65
N VAL A 21 1.75 -22.64 9.14
CA VAL A 21 2.50 -23.68 8.43
C VAL A 21 2.33 -25.01 9.15
N ASN A 22 1.70 -25.96 8.50
CA ASN A 22 1.33 -27.24 9.10
C ASN A 22 1.86 -28.42 8.26
N PRO A 23 3.15 -28.77 8.34
CA PRO A 23 3.66 -29.97 7.73
C PRO A 23 3.19 -31.22 8.49
N GLU A 24 2.94 -32.33 7.80
CA GLU A 24 2.62 -33.62 8.44
C GLU A 24 3.69 -34.08 9.38
N THR A 25 4.95 -33.92 8.97
CA THR A 25 6.14 -34.17 9.80
C THR A 25 7.07 -32.97 9.72
N THR A 26 7.77 -32.70 10.81
CA THR A 26 8.76 -31.60 10.85
C THR A 26 9.76 -31.76 9.70
N THR A 27 9.86 -30.76 8.82
CA THR A 27 10.64 -30.84 7.58
C THR A 27 11.31 -29.51 7.22
N ASP A 28 12.43 -29.59 6.50
CA ASP A 28 13.17 -28.42 6.05
C ASP A 28 12.67 -27.99 4.68
N PHE A 29 12.25 -26.73 4.57
CA PHE A 29 11.95 -26.08 3.29
C PHE A 29 12.02 -24.56 3.39
N SER A 30 11.96 -23.89 2.22
CA SER A 30 11.91 -22.44 2.11
C SER A 30 10.48 -21.98 1.84
N LEU A 31 9.93 -21.19 2.77
CA LEU A 31 8.69 -20.45 2.53
C LEU A 31 9.04 -19.12 1.85
N LEU A 32 8.45 -18.88 0.69
CA LEU A 32 8.67 -17.67 -0.10
C LEU A 32 7.53 -16.68 0.12
N ILE A 33 7.86 -15.51 0.66
CA ILE A 33 6.91 -14.41 0.89
C ILE A 33 7.12 -13.36 -0.19
N ARG A 34 6.08 -13.09 -0.99
CA ARG A 34 6.12 -12.02 -1.98
C ARG A 34 6.20 -10.67 -1.29
N ILE A 35 7.19 -9.86 -1.65
CA ILE A 35 7.30 -8.47 -1.21
C ILE A 35 6.79 -7.58 -2.33
N PRO A 36 5.67 -6.86 -2.14
CA PRO A 36 5.05 -6.07 -3.18
C PRO A 36 5.93 -4.91 -3.66
N GLY A 37 5.91 -4.65 -4.96
CA GLY A 37 6.70 -3.56 -5.58
C GLY A 37 6.26 -2.16 -5.15
N TRP A 38 4.97 -1.96 -4.87
CA TRP A 38 4.42 -0.67 -4.44
C TRP A 38 5.04 -0.12 -3.14
N LEU A 39 5.69 -0.96 -2.33
CA LEU A 39 6.46 -0.50 -1.17
C LEU A 39 7.64 0.41 -1.54
N LYS A 40 8.15 0.28 -2.76
CA LYS A 40 9.31 1.02 -3.25
C LYS A 40 8.94 2.06 -4.30
N HIS A 41 8.09 1.69 -5.23
CA HIS A 41 7.79 2.49 -6.42
C HIS A 41 6.29 2.41 -6.74
N PRO A 42 5.66 3.51 -7.20
CA PRO A 42 4.36 3.44 -7.85
C PRO A 42 4.48 2.65 -9.17
N VAL A 43 3.36 2.35 -9.80
CA VAL A 43 3.33 1.60 -11.07
C VAL A 43 2.64 2.46 -12.13
N PRO A 44 3.30 2.69 -13.27
CA PRO A 44 4.67 2.32 -13.67
C PRO A 44 5.76 3.22 -13.08
N SER A 45 6.87 2.63 -12.64
CA SER A 45 7.93 3.31 -11.87
C SER A 45 8.88 4.20 -12.67
N ASP A 46 8.80 4.19 -13.98
CA ASP A 46 9.57 5.05 -14.89
C ASP A 46 8.82 6.33 -15.26
N LEU A 47 7.50 6.35 -15.09
CA LEU A 47 6.63 7.49 -15.38
C LEU A 47 6.19 8.24 -14.12
N TYR A 48 6.16 7.58 -12.99
CA TYR A 48 5.66 8.14 -11.73
C TYR A 48 6.61 7.84 -10.59
N THR A 49 6.62 8.72 -9.58
CA THR A 49 7.41 8.55 -8.36
C THR A 49 6.61 8.98 -7.13
N TYR A 50 6.97 8.46 -5.97
CA TYR A 50 6.43 8.97 -4.72
C TYR A 50 7.04 10.33 -4.39
N LEU A 51 6.23 11.23 -3.85
CA LEU A 51 6.69 12.56 -3.42
C LEU A 51 7.60 12.47 -2.19
N ASP A 52 7.38 11.47 -1.35
CA ASP A 52 8.22 11.20 -0.17
C ASP A 52 9.35 10.21 -0.49
N ASP A 53 10.50 10.38 0.16
CA ASP A 53 11.68 9.50 0.04
C ASP A 53 11.70 8.38 1.09
N ASN A 54 10.58 8.09 1.76
CA ASN A 54 10.54 7.12 2.83
C ASN A 54 10.68 5.69 2.31
N GLU A 55 11.60 4.93 2.90
CA GLU A 55 11.71 3.49 2.68
C GLU A 55 10.77 2.74 3.61
N TYR A 56 9.77 2.10 3.05
CA TYR A 56 8.86 1.23 3.80
C TYR A 56 9.25 -0.23 3.62
N LYS A 57 9.51 -0.91 4.74
CA LYS A 57 9.91 -2.33 4.75
C LYS A 57 8.92 -3.15 5.55
N PRO A 58 8.45 -4.28 5.03
CA PRO A 58 7.62 -5.20 5.79
C PRO A 58 8.33 -5.70 7.03
N GLU A 59 7.59 -5.88 8.10
CA GLU A 59 8.08 -6.63 9.25
C GLU A 59 7.64 -8.09 9.13
N ILE A 60 8.58 -9.03 9.33
CA ILE A 60 8.29 -10.46 9.34
C ILE A 60 8.67 -11.03 10.70
N LYS A 61 7.72 -11.73 11.31
CA LYS A 61 7.93 -12.49 12.56
C LYS A 61 7.65 -13.98 12.31
N ILE A 62 8.41 -14.83 12.96
CA ILE A 62 8.14 -16.27 13.03
C ILE A 62 7.95 -16.63 14.50
N ASN A 63 6.77 -17.17 14.84
CA ASN A 63 6.37 -17.49 16.21
C ASN A 63 6.59 -16.29 17.16
N GLY A 64 6.17 -15.09 16.71
CA GLY A 64 6.28 -13.84 17.47
C GLY A 64 7.67 -13.21 17.50
N LYS A 65 8.71 -13.86 16.97
CA LYS A 65 10.07 -13.32 16.93
C LYS A 65 10.39 -12.69 15.58
N LYS A 66 10.81 -11.43 15.59
CA LYS A 66 11.24 -10.71 14.38
C LYS A 66 12.43 -11.42 13.71
N VAL A 67 12.35 -11.61 12.40
CA VAL A 67 13.39 -12.22 11.60
C VAL A 67 13.98 -11.25 10.59
N LYS A 68 15.29 -11.38 10.35
CA LYS A 68 15.94 -10.68 9.24
C LYS A 68 15.72 -11.47 7.95
N TYR A 69 15.43 -10.78 6.87
CA TYR A 69 15.27 -11.38 5.56
C TYR A 69 15.97 -10.54 4.49
N LYS A 70 16.20 -11.15 3.34
CA LYS A 70 16.61 -10.45 2.11
C LYS A 70 15.59 -10.74 1.04
N VAL A 71 15.29 -9.75 0.22
CA VAL A 71 14.45 -9.90 -0.96
C VAL A 71 15.35 -10.23 -2.12
N GLY A 72 15.08 -11.35 -2.78
CA GLY A 72 15.79 -11.75 -3.99
C GLY A 72 15.33 -10.94 -5.21
N ASP A 73 16.04 -11.09 -6.33
CA ASP A 73 15.74 -10.42 -7.61
C ASP A 73 14.35 -10.79 -8.17
N ASN A 74 13.83 -11.94 -7.74
CA ASN A 74 12.48 -12.40 -8.05
C ASN A 74 11.38 -11.70 -7.21
N GLY A 75 11.75 -10.80 -6.29
CA GLY A 75 10.83 -10.07 -5.42
C GLY A 75 10.27 -10.86 -4.23
N TYR A 76 10.92 -11.97 -3.84
CA TYR A 76 10.51 -12.77 -2.69
C TYR A 76 11.52 -12.73 -1.56
N ALA A 77 11.01 -12.68 -0.33
CA ALA A 77 11.79 -13.00 0.88
C ALA A 77 11.74 -14.51 1.11
N SER A 78 12.91 -15.15 1.23
CA SER A 78 13.02 -16.58 1.47
C SER A 78 13.26 -16.85 2.96
N LEU A 79 12.34 -17.62 3.57
CA LEU A 79 12.42 -18.04 4.97
C LEU A 79 12.74 -19.53 5.02
N SER A 80 14.04 -19.87 5.00
CA SER A 80 14.53 -21.25 5.01
C SER A 80 14.78 -21.71 6.43
N ARG A 81 14.05 -22.74 6.85
CA ARG A 81 14.21 -23.34 8.18
C ARG A 81 13.53 -24.71 8.27
N LYS A 82 13.75 -25.37 9.38
CA LYS A 82 12.97 -26.54 9.77
C LYS A 82 11.62 -26.09 10.32
N TRP A 83 10.53 -26.46 9.64
CA TRP A 83 9.16 -26.11 9.99
C TRP A 83 8.48 -27.23 10.76
N SER A 84 7.71 -26.88 11.76
CA SER A 84 6.91 -27.79 12.57
C SER A 84 5.44 -27.40 12.46
N LYS A 85 4.56 -28.36 12.72
CA LYS A 85 3.10 -28.12 12.72
C LYS A 85 2.73 -27.01 13.72
N GLY A 86 1.98 -26.03 13.25
CA GLY A 86 1.56 -24.87 14.03
C GLY A 86 2.54 -23.71 14.02
N ASP A 87 3.66 -23.80 13.28
CA ASP A 87 4.51 -22.62 13.09
C ASP A 87 3.74 -21.48 12.41
N LYS A 88 3.94 -20.26 12.88
CA LYS A 88 3.21 -19.09 12.43
C LYS A 88 4.17 -18.03 11.88
N VAL A 89 3.86 -17.50 10.71
CA VAL A 89 4.55 -16.35 10.14
C VAL A 89 3.58 -15.17 10.13
N ASP A 90 3.92 -14.10 10.82
CA ASP A 90 3.22 -12.84 10.79
C ASP A 90 4.00 -11.89 9.88
N VAL A 91 3.33 -11.34 8.88
CA VAL A 91 3.87 -10.33 7.97
C VAL A 91 3.05 -9.05 8.14
N LEU A 92 3.72 -7.92 8.34
CA LEU A 92 3.09 -6.60 8.38
C LEU A 92 3.64 -5.76 7.24
N PHE A 93 2.79 -5.46 6.26
CA PHE A 93 3.07 -4.49 5.19
C PHE A 93 2.66 -3.10 5.67
N PRO A 94 3.56 -2.10 5.66
CA PRO A 94 3.19 -0.71 5.96
C PRO A 94 2.19 -0.18 4.93
N MET A 95 1.03 0.28 5.38
CA MET A 95 -0.07 0.77 4.54
C MET A 95 -0.18 2.29 4.62
N ASN A 96 0.92 2.98 4.40
CA ASN A 96 0.97 4.44 4.43
C ASN A 96 0.24 5.04 3.24
N VAL A 97 -0.43 6.17 3.49
CA VAL A 97 -0.93 7.02 2.41
C VAL A 97 0.24 7.75 1.78
N ARG A 98 0.36 7.70 0.48
CA ARG A 98 1.47 8.29 -0.28
C ARG A 98 0.94 9.12 -1.44
N LYS A 99 1.62 10.23 -1.71
CA LYS A 99 1.38 11.08 -2.86
C LYS A 99 2.30 10.65 -4.01
N VAL A 100 1.72 10.56 -5.20
CA VAL A 100 2.41 10.16 -6.42
C VAL A 100 2.39 11.32 -7.39
N ILE A 101 3.54 11.65 -7.95
CA ILE A 101 3.72 12.68 -8.96
C ILE A 101 4.26 12.09 -10.25
N ALA A 102 3.94 12.73 -11.36
CA ALA A 102 4.39 12.34 -12.67
C ALA A 102 5.82 12.81 -12.96
N ASN A 103 6.54 12.02 -13.76
CA ASN A 103 7.77 12.46 -14.39
C ASN A 103 7.49 13.69 -15.27
N GLU A 104 8.44 14.63 -15.39
CA GLU A 104 8.29 15.84 -16.18
C GLU A 104 7.94 15.60 -17.66
N LYS A 105 8.25 14.42 -18.19
CA LYS A 105 7.92 14.01 -19.56
C LYS A 105 6.45 13.61 -19.76
N VAL A 106 5.70 13.47 -18.69
CA VAL A 106 4.24 13.20 -18.73
C VAL A 106 3.54 14.55 -18.59
N GLU A 107 3.49 15.29 -19.69
CA GLU A 107 3.03 16.71 -19.73
C GLU A 107 1.59 16.88 -19.22
N GLU A 108 0.70 15.94 -19.53
CA GLU A 108 -0.72 15.97 -19.14
C GLU A 108 -0.94 15.86 -17.63
N ASP A 109 0.03 15.31 -16.90
CA ASP A 109 -0.09 15.09 -15.44
C ASP A 109 0.76 16.08 -14.62
N GLN A 110 1.36 17.07 -15.28
CA GLN A 110 2.13 18.09 -14.56
C GLN A 110 1.24 18.92 -13.64
N GLY A 111 1.72 19.15 -12.41
CA GLY A 111 0.94 19.85 -11.37
C GLY A 111 -0.22 19.04 -10.79
N LYS A 112 -0.33 17.76 -11.13
CA LYS A 112 -1.32 16.85 -10.55
C LYS A 112 -0.66 15.88 -9.60
N VAL A 113 -1.44 15.40 -8.63
CA VAL A 113 -1.03 14.39 -7.67
C VAL A 113 -2.08 13.28 -7.63
N SER A 114 -1.62 12.05 -7.56
CA SER A 114 -2.46 10.89 -7.26
C SER A 114 -2.17 10.42 -5.84
N ILE A 115 -3.16 9.82 -5.20
CA ILE A 115 -3.05 9.32 -3.83
C ILE A 115 -3.14 7.81 -3.85
N GLU A 116 -2.16 7.16 -3.21
CA GLU A 116 -2.12 5.72 -3.04
C GLU A 116 -2.07 5.34 -1.56
N ARG A 117 -2.66 4.21 -1.22
CA ARG A 117 -2.48 3.56 0.09
C ARG A 117 -2.30 2.05 -0.12
N GLY A 118 -1.10 1.57 0.20
CA GLY A 118 -0.73 0.22 -0.20
C GLY A 118 -0.81 0.04 -1.72
N PRO A 119 -1.50 -1.00 -2.22
CA PRO A 119 -1.64 -1.24 -3.65
C PRO A 119 -2.82 -0.50 -4.30
N ILE A 120 -3.55 0.33 -3.56
CA ILE A 120 -4.78 0.96 -4.04
C ILE A 120 -4.52 2.42 -4.39
N VAL A 121 -4.93 2.79 -5.60
CA VAL A 121 -5.01 4.18 -6.05
C VAL A 121 -6.40 4.71 -5.70
N TYR A 122 -6.45 5.87 -5.10
CA TYR A 122 -7.69 6.55 -4.70
C TYR A 122 -8.05 7.65 -5.67
N CYS A 123 -9.32 7.88 -5.84
CA CYS A 123 -9.86 8.99 -6.63
C CYS A 123 -10.87 9.80 -5.82
N LEU A 124 -11.03 11.06 -6.18
CA LEU A 124 -12.14 11.89 -5.72
C LEU A 124 -13.38 11.55 -6.54
N GLU A 125 -14.51 11.31 -5.88
CA GLU A 125 -15.80 11.08 -6.53
C GLU A 125 -16.64 12.36 -6.48
N TRP A 126 -17.29 12.70 -7.60
CA TRP A 126 -18.13 13.89 -7.72
C TRP A 126 -19.22 13.97 -6.65
N VAL A 127 -19.86 12.83 -6.40
CA VAL A 127 -20.97 12.70 -5.44
C VAL A 127 -20.57 13.06 -4.02
N ASP A 128 -19.33 12.75 -3.65
CA ASP A 128 -18.81 12.95 -2.29
C ASP A 128 -18.10 14.31 -2.13
N ASN A 129 -17.98 15.11 -3.21
CA ASN A 129 -17.20 16.34 -3.23
C ASN A 129 -17.95 17.56 -3.82
N ASP A 130 -19.28 17.59 -3.72
CA ASP A 130 -20.14 18.71 -4.18
C ASP A 130 -19.81 19.19 -5.61
N ASP A 131 -19.50 18.27 -6.51
CA ASP A 131 -19.06 18.52 -7.89
C ASP A 131 -17.73 19.30 -8.02
N HIS A 132 -16.89 19.34 -6.99
CA HIS A 132 -15.61 20.06 -6.94
C HIS A 132 -14.39 19.15 -7.01
N VAL A 133 -14.32 18.26 -7.99
CA VAL A 133 -13.21 17.31 -8.14
C VAL A 133 -12.03 17.90 -8.93
N LEU A 134 -12.31 18.54 -10.08
CA LEU A 134 -11.27 18.98 -11.01
C LEU A 134 -10.49 20.24 -10.57
N ASN A 135 -11.02 20.95 -9.60
CA ASN A 135 -10.43 22.18 -9.05
C ASN A 135 -9.96 21.99 -7.58
N ALA A 136 -9.96 20.78 -7.06
CA ALA A 136 -9.41 20.49 -5.75
C ALA A 136 -7.88 20.61 -5.79
N VAL A 137 -7.33 21.40 -4.85
CA VAL A 137 -5.89 21.61 -4.69
C VAL A 137 -5.50 21.16 -3.30
N ILE A 138 -4.50 20.29 -3.21
CA ILE A 138 -3.93 19.85 -1.94
C ILE A 138 -2.47 20.28 -1.84
N GLY A 139 -2.08 20.76 -0.66
CA GLY A 139 -0.68 21.12 -0.37
C GLY A 139 0.22 19.89 -0.23
N ASP A 140 1.52 20.08 -0.40
CA ASP A 140 2.50 19.00 -0.27
C ASP A 140 2.52 18.39 1.13
N ASP A 141 2.33 19.20 2.18
CA ASP A 141 2.38 18.79 3.58
C ASP A 141 1.02 18.41 4.16
N ILE A 142 -0.05 18.36 3.35
CA ILE A 142 -1.38 18.08 3.88
C ILE A 142 -1.44 16.67 4.47
N TYR A 143 -2.04 16.56 5.66
CA TYR A 143 -2.32 15.28 6.28
C TYR A 143 -3.57 14.66 5.66
N ILE A 144 -3.43 13.44 5.18
CA ILE A 144 -4.53 12.64 4.65
C ILE A 144 -4.83 11.55 5.68
N LYS A 145 -6.03 11.61 6.25
CA LYS A 145 -6.51 10.64 7.23
C LYS A 145 -7.07 9.43 6.50
N ASP A 146 -6.74 8.24 6.98
CA ASP A 146 -7.35 6.98 6.54
C ASP A 146 -8.23 6.39 7.66
N TYR A 147 -9.36 5.80 7.28
CA TYR A 147 -10.26 5.13 8.21
C TYR A 147 -11.06 4.04 7.51
N PHE A 148 -11.35 2.98 8.26
CA PHE A 148 -12.12 1.84 7.76
C PHE A 148 -13.63 2.12 7.88
N VAL A 149 -14.38 1.84 6.81
CA VAL A 149 -15.84 1.98 6.73
C VAL A 149 -16.44 0.62 6.45
N GLU A 150 -17.12 0.05 7.44
CA GLU A 150 -17.60 -1.33 7.40
C GLU A 150 -18.81 -1.53 6.47
N ASP A 151 -19.70 -0.54 6.43
CA ASP A 151 -21.00 -0.59 5.73
C ASP A 151 -20.93 -0.20 4.24
N LYS A 152 -19.77 0.27 3.75
CA LYS A 152 -19.56 0.57 2.33
C LYS A 152 -18.85 -0.60 1.63
N LEU A 153 -19.40 -1.10 0.52
CA LEU A 153 -18.81 -2.12 -0.37
C LEU A 153 -18.24 -3.36 0.35
N ASN A 154 -18.89 -3.78 1.44
CA ASN A 154 -18.43 -4.87 2.34
C ASN A 154 -17.13 -4.56 3.10
N GLY A 155 -16.86 -3.31 3.37
CA GLY A 155 -15.70 -2.83 4.10
C GLY A 155 -14.59 -2.31 3.18
N ILE A 156 -14.31 -1.01 3.31
CA ILE A 156 -13.22 -0.33 2.58
C ILE A 156 -12.48 0.60 3.52
N VAL A 157 -11.27 0.98 3.14
CA VAL A 157 -10.61 2.15 3.73
C VAL A 157 -10.92 3.36 2.86
N GLN A 158 -11.45 4.42 3.47
CA GLN A 158 -11.63 5.74 2.86
C GLN A 158 -10.49 6.67 3.27
N LEU A 159 -10.23 7.66 2.42
CA LEU A 159 -9.29 8.74 2.69
C LEU A 159 -10.06 10.06 2.80
N GLU A 160 -9.62 10.92 3.71
CA GLU A 160 -10.18 12.24 3.94
C GLU A 160 -9.04 13.25 4.10
N ALA A 161 -9.14 14.38 3.42
CA ALA A 161 -8.19 15.49 3.54
C ALA A 161 -8.92 16.82 3.36
N GLU A 162 -8.34 17.88 3.93
CA GLU A 162 -8.74 19.23 3.61
C GLU A 162 -8.12 19.64 2.27
N ALA A 163 -8.87 20.26 1.38
CA ALA A 163 -8.42 20.72 0.09
C ALA A 163 -8.94 22.14 -0.16
N GLU A 164 -8.13 22.93 -0.85
CA GLU A 164 -8.56 24.22 -1.37
C GLU A 164 -9.28 24.04 -2.69
N SER A 165 -10.19 24.96 -3.03
CA SER A 165 -10.88 24.95 -4.30
C SER A 165 -10.39 26.10 -5.17
N ALA A 166 -9.59 25.80 -6.18
CA ALA A 166 -9.13 26.79 -7.13
C ALA A 166 -10.29 27.28 -8.00
N ARG A 167 -10.49 28.59 -8.08
CA ARG A 167 -11.50 29.24 -8.92
C ARG A 167 -10.86 30.30 -9.79
N ARG A 168 -11.52 30.64 -10.88
CA ARG A 168 -11.12 31.81 -11.68
C ARG A 168 -12.02 32.98 -11.35
N ASP A 169 -11.43 34.15 -11.17
CA ASP A 169 -12.14 35.38 -10.98
C ASP A 169 -12.68 35.95 -12.30
N LYS A 170 -13.28 37.15 -12.25
CA LYS A 170 -13.83 37.86 -13.42
C LYS A 170 -12.78 38.22 -14.46
N ASN A 171 -11.50 38.27 -14.07
CA ASN A 171 -10.37 38.60 -14.93
C ASN A 171 -9.67 37.35 -15.45
N ASN A 172 -10.24 36.14 -15.18
CA ASN A 172 -9.66 34.84 -15.51
C ASN A 172 -8.38 34.48 -14.71
N GLU A 173 -8.14 35.16 -13.57
CA GLU A 173 -7.06 34.85 -12.64
C GLU A 173 -7.48 33.75 -11.66
N VAL A 174 -6.55 32.87 -11.29
CA VAL A 174 -6.81 31.79 -10.30
C VAL A 174 -6.78 32.38 -8.90
N ILE A 175 -7.86 32.15 -8.14
CA ILE A 175 -8.06 32.58 -6.76
C ILE A 175 -8.42 31.38 -5.88
#